data_599896978570ad4aebd43a564943467b
#
_entry.id   599896978570ad4aebd43a564943467b
#
_cell.length_a   1.000
_cell.length_b   1.000
_cell.length_c   1.000
_cell.angle_alpha   90.00
_cell.angle_beta   90.00
_cell.angle_gamma   90.00
#
_symmetry.space_group_name_H-M   'P 1'
#
loop_
_entity.id
_entity.type
_entity.pdbx_description
1 polymer ?
#
loop_
_entity_poly.entity_id
_entity_poly.type
_entity_poly.pdbx_seq_one_letter_code
_entity_poly.pdbx_strand_id
1 'polypeptide(L)'
;MFLDKFHQVHDGRISISAEQASHFAKQVAGDYNPIHNPDARRFCVPGDLLFALVLSKFGLSQCMTFHFRSMVGAEVALDFQAHDDGSICVTDEQGKVYLEVERSGDLTHDEDVIAAFTRRYVAFSGKNFPHYLKPLMQTHGVMFNPQRPLVIYDSMGFSLDRLDVEDPGLELEDSSFEVLGKRGEALLEFGLTACGQ
;
A
#
# COMPACT_ATOMS: atom_id res chain seq x y z
N MET A 1 -3.88 -10.21 -16.15
CA MET A 1 -4.22 -9.77 -14.75
C MET A 1 -4.43 -8.26 -14.73
N PHE A 2 -5.22 -7.68 -13.79
CA PHE A 2 -5.51 -6.22 -13.83
C PHE A 2 -4.28 -5.33 -13.55
N LEU A 3 -3.24 -5.90 -12.94
CA LEU A 3 -2.00 -5.19 -12.61
C LEU A 3 -1.01 -5.09 -13.79
N ASP A 4 -1.17 -5.87 -14.86
CA ASP A 4 -0.19 -5.97 -15.95
C ASP A 4 0.13 -4.64 -16.65
N LYS A 5 -0.82 -3.71 -16.63
CA LYS A 5 -0.64 -2.38 -17.23
C LYS A 5 0.11 -1.38 -16.32
N PHE A 6 0.33 -1.73 -15.05
CA PHE A 6 0.92 -0.83 -14.06
C PHE A 6 2.37 -1.12 -13.73
N HIS A 7 2.97 -2.12 -14.37
CA HIS A 7 4.38 -2.46 -14.21
C HIS A 7 4.93 -3.12 -15.47
N GLN A 8 6.23 -3.28 -15.52
CA GLN A 8 6.93 -4.04 -16.54
C GLN A 8 7.78 -5.12 -15.86
N VAL A 9 7.96 -6.25 -16.52
CA VAL A 9 8.85 -7.32 -16.06
C VAL A 9 9.99 -7.47 -17.06
N HIS A 10 11.23 -7.34 -16.55
CA HIS A 10 12.44 -7.52 -17.36
C HIS A 10 13.45 -8.34 -16.55
N ASP A 11 13.92 -9.44 -17.14
CA ASP A 11 14.85 -10.38 -16.49
C ASP A 11 14.43 -10.81 -15.07
N GLY A 12 13.11 -11.03 -14.89
CA GLY A 12 12.52 -11.46 -13.60
C GLY A 12 12.31 -10.34 -12.59
N ARG A 13 12.75 -9.12 -12.88
CA ARG A 13 12.54 -7.93 -12.04
C ARG A 13 11.36 -7.11 -12.50
N ILE A 14 10.77 -6.40 -11.58
CA ILE A 14 9.65 -5.50 -11.81
C ILE A 14 10.15 -4.06 -11.80
N SER A 15 9.80 -3.30 -12.84
CA SER A 15 9.96 -1.84 -12.86
C SER A 15 8.63 -1.16 -13.08
N ILE A 16 8.51 0.08 -12.57
CA ILE A 16 7.27 0.85 -12.61
C ILE A 16 7.61 2.25 -13.11
N SER A 17 7.05 2.65 -14.24
CA SER A 17 7.22 4.02 -14.74
C SER A 17 6.44 5.03 -13.90
N ALA A 18 6.81 6.30 -14.00
CA ALA A 18 6.10 7.36 -13.31
C ALA A 18 4.63 7.46 -13.76
N GLU A 19 4.36 7.23 -15.04
CA GLU A 19 3.02 7.22 -15.62
C GLU A 19 2.20 6.03 -15.12
N GLN A 20 2.79 4.83 -15.09
CA GLN A 20 2.14 3.61 -14.58
C GLN A 20 1.73 3.79 -13.10
N ALA A 21 2.65 4.29 -12.28
CA ALA A 21 2.40 4.57 -10.87
C ALA A 21 1.30 5.61 -10.67
N SER A 22 1.34 6.72 -11.41
CA SER A 22 0.32 7.77 -11.36
C SER A 22 -1.06 7.27 -11.82
N HIS A 23 -1.10 6.44 -12.85
CA HIS A 23 -2.35 5.83 -13.31
C HIS A 23 -2.95 4.90 -12.26
N PHE A 24 -2.12 4.08 -11.61
CA PHE A 24 -2.59 3.21 -10.52
C PHE A 24 -3.13 4.04 -9.36
N ALA A 25 -2.36 5.02 -8.87
CA ALA A 25 -2.79 5.90 -7.79
C ALA A 25 -4.17 6.51 -8.06
N LYS A 26 -4.36 7.10 -9.23
CA LYS A 26 -5.59 7.85 -9.56
C LYS A 26 -6.76 6.96 -9.95
N GLN A 27 -6.52 5.91 -10.75
CA GLN A 27 -7.60 5.11 -11.35
C GLN A 27 -8.01 3.90 -10.49
N VAL A 28 -7.09 3.36 -9.67
CA VAL A 28 -7.35 2.19 -8.85
C VAL A 28 -7.52 2.58 -7.38
N ALA A 29 -6.55 3.31 -6.82
CA ALA A 29 -6.59 3.74 -5.43
C ALA A 29 -7.52 4.95 -5.18
N GLY A 30 -7.71 5.81 -6.17
CA GLY A 30 -8.36 7.10 -5.96
C GLY A 30 -7.49 8.05 -5.12
N ASP A 31 -6.18 7.79 -5.09
CA ASP A 31 -5.19 8.60 -4.38
C ASP A 31 -4.66 9.72 -5.29
N TYR A 32 -4.94 10.95 -4.89
CA TYR A 32 -4.50 12.17 -5.58
C TYR A 32 -3.32 12.85 -4.88
N ASN A 33 -2.56 12.11 -4.07
CA ASN A 33 -1.36 12.63 -3.43
C ASN A 33 -0.36 13.13 -4.50
N PRO A 34 0.06 14.39 -4.47
CA PRO A 34 0.95 14.96 -5.49
C PRO A 34 2.30 14.25 -5.66
N ILE A 35 2.74 13.47 -4.67
CA ILE A 35 3.99 12.70 -4.78
C ILE A 35 3.94 11.60 -5.85
N HIS A 36 2.74 11.20 -6.28
CA HIS A 36 2.52 10.21 -7.34
C HIS A 36 2.33 10.86 -8.72
N ASN A 37 2.45 12.18 -8.84
CA ASN A 37 2.46 12.82 -10.15
C ASN A 37 3.79 12.56 -10.85
N PRO A 38 3.79 12.27 -12.18
CA PRO A 38 5.01 11.93 -12.91
C PRO A 38 6.09 13.01 -12.86
N ASP A 39 5.70 14.28 -12.74
CA ASP A 39 6.57 15.45 -12.66
C ASP A 39 6.89 15.87 -11.22
N ALA A 40 6.47 15.10 -10.23
CA ALA A 40 6.73 15.42 -8.84
C ALA A 40 8.24 15.41 -8.53
N ARG A 41 8.74 16.49 -7.91
CA ARG A 41 10.15 16.59 -7.53
C ARG A 41 10.62 15.45 -6.61
N ARG A 42 9.73 14.90 -5.82
CA ARG A 42 9.93 13.74 -4.95
C ARG A 42 8.96 12.64 -5.33
N PHE A 43 9.02 12.24 -6.58
CA PHE A 43 8.18 11.16 -7.08
C PHE A 43 8.37 9.90 -6.25
N CYS A 44 7.27 9.22 -5.97
CA CYS A 44 7.24 7.93 -5.28
C CYS A 44 6.19 7.03 -5.92
N VAL A 45 6.54 5.80 -6.17
CA VAL A 45 5.58 4.73 -6.50
C VAL A 45 4.63 4.55 -5.31
N PRO A 46 3.30 4.44 -5.52
CA PRO A 46 2.36 4.19 -4.43
C PRO A 46 2.68 2.92 -3.66
N GLY A 47 2.66 2.98 -2.33
CA GLY A 47 2.78 1.80 -1.49
C GLY A 47 1.70 0.76 -1.77
N ASP A 48 0.49 1.21 -2.09
CA ASP A 48 -0.63 0.36 -2.50
C ASP A 48 -0.35 -0.45 -3.78
N LEU A 49 0.48 0.05 -4.70
CA LEU A 49 0.90 -0.73 -5.87
C LEU A 49 1.89 -1.82 -5.49
N LEU A 50 2.84 -1.53 -4.61
CA LEU A 50 3.76 -2.56 -4.09
C LEU A 50 3.00 -3.63 -3.31
N PHE A 51 2.05 -3.23 -2.47
CA PHE A 51 1.12 -4.13 -1.78
C PHE A 51 0.39 -5.05 -2.76
N ALA A 52 -0.24 -4.48 -3.80
CA ALA A 52 -0.97 -5.23 -4.82
C ALA A 52 -0.07 -6.24 -5.56
N LEU A 53 1.16 -5.85 -5.90
CA LEU A 53 2.14 -6.71 -6.57
C LEU A 53 2.60 -7.87 -5.67
N VAL A 54 2.78 -7.64 -4.36
CA VAL A 54 3.10 -8.69 -3.40
C VAL A 54 1.98 -9.71 -3.33
N LEU A 55 0.72 -9.27 -3.15
CA LEU A 55 -0.42 -10.19 -3.09
C LEU A 55 -0.57 -10.99 -4.40
N SER A 56 -0.42 -10.32 -5.53
CA SER A 56 -0.50 -10.97 -6.85
C SER A 56 0.58 -12.04 -7.06
N LYS A 57 1.80 -11.80 -6.54
CA LYS A 57 2.95 -12.69 -6.77
C LYS A 57 3.03 -13.82 -5.74
N PHE A 58 2.69 -13.56 -4.49
CA PHE A 58 2.93 -14.47 -3.37
C PHE A 58 1.67 -14.98 -2.68
N GLY A 59 0.49 -14.52 -3.11
CA GLY A 59 -0.79 -14.90 -2.52
C GLY A 59 -1.21 -13.99 -1.36
N LEU A 60 -2.42 -14.23 -0.89
CA LEU A 60 -3.04 -13.56 0.26
C LEU A 60 -3.01 -14.51 1.46
N SER A 61 -2.31 -14.12 2.53
CA SER A 61 -2.33 -14.83 3.81
C SER A 61 -3.32 -14.20 4.78
N GLN A 62 -3.80 -14.95 5.77
CA GLN A 62 -4.73 -14.45 6.77
C GLN A 62 -4.19 -13.21 7.51
N CYS A 63 -2.93 -13.25 7.91
CA CYS A 63 -2.27 -12.12 8.56
C CYS A 63 -1.09 -11.67 7.71
N MET A 64 -1.07 -10.38 7.38
CA MET A 64 0.06 -9.78 6.67
C MET A 64 0.37 -8.39 7.22
N THR A 65 1.65 -8.08 7.40
CA THR A 65 2.14 -6.75 7.78
C THR A 65 3.21 -6.31 6.81
N PHE A 66 3.06 -5.11 6.27
CA PHE A 66 3.92 -4.48 5.27
C PHE A 66 4.66 -3.31 5.92
N HIS A 67 5.98 -3.33 5.89
CA HIS A 67 6.84 -2.27 6.40
C HIS A 67 7.55 -1.56 5.25
N PHE A 68 7.20 -0.31 5.00
CA PHE A 68 7.77 0.50 3.94
C PHE A 68 9.07 1.16 4.41
N ARG A 69 10.22 0.62 3.97
CA ARG A 69 11.56 1.06 4.40
C ARG A 69 12.11 2.23 3.61
N SER A 70 11.71 2.35 2.34
CA SER A 70 12.21 3.40 1.46
C SER A 70 11.19 3.74 0.37
N MET A 71 11.22 4.98 -0.11
CA MET A 71 10.45 5.41 -1.27
C MET A 71 11.03 4.82 -2.55
N VAL A 72 10.19 4.21 -3.39
CA VAL A 72 10.56 3.69 -4.71
C VAL A 72 10.44 4.81 -5.74
N GLY A 73 11.53 5.11 -6.44
CA GLY A 73 11.53 6.02 -7.59
C GLY A 73 10.99 5.35 -8.85
N ALA A 74 10.78 6.13 -9.91
CA ALA A 74 10.42 5.58 -11.21
C ALA A 74 11.56 4.73 -11.78
N GLU A 75 11.19 3.69 -12.53
CA GLU A 75 12.11 2.79 -13.27
C GLU A 75 13.13 2.05 -12.40
N VAL A 76 12.97 2.03 -11.08
CA VAL A 76 13.82 1.19 -10.22
C VAL A 76 13.50 -0.27 -10.49
N ALA A 77 14.53 -1.05 -10.84
CA ALA A 77 14.40 -2.49 -11.03
C ALA A 77 14.30 -3.19 -9.67
N LEU A 78 13.12 -3.69 -9.34
CA LEU A 78 12.80 -4.31 -8.07
C LEU A 78 12.83 -5.83 -8.17
N ASP A 79 13.48 -6.44 -7.21
CA ASP A 79 13.46 -7.88 -6.98
C ASP A 79 12.54 -8.21 -5.81
N PHE A 80 11.57 -9.08 -6.05
CA PHE A 80 10.59 -9.54 -5.07
C PHE A 80 10.95 -10.97 -4.67
N GLN A 81 11.42 -11.17 -3.45
CA GLN A 81 11.90 -12.44 -2.95
C GLN A 81 11.12 -12.91 -1.73
N ALA A 82 10.71 -14.17 -1.72
CA ALA A 82 10.21 -14.84 -0.51
C ALA A 82 11.36 -15.62 0.15
N HIS A 83 11.43 -15.56 1.46
CA HIS A 83 12.39 -16.28 2.28
C HIS A 83 11.80 -17.58 2.85
N ASP A 84 12.67 -18.46 3.36
CA ASP A 84 12.27 -19.76 3.91
C ASP A 84 11.38 -19.63 5.17
N ASP A 85 11.48 -18.52 5.90
CA ASP A 85 10.62 -18.21 7.05
C ASP A 85 9.24 -17.67 6.64
N GLY A 86 8.97 -17.59 5.34
CA GLY A 86 7.72 -17.07 4.78
C GLY A 86 7.67 -15.55 4.61
N SER A 87 8.64 -14.81 5.12
CA SER A 87 8.72 -13.36 4.89
C SER A 87 9.01 -13.03 3.43
N ILE A 88 8.67 -11.80 3.02
CA ILE A 88 8.92 -11.31 1.67
C ILE A 88 9.72 -10.00 1.76
N CYS A 89 10.73 -9.87 0.91
CA CYS A 89 11.51 -8.65 0.81
C CYS A 89 11.52 -8.13 -0.62
N VAL A 90 11.42 -6.81 -0.77
CA VAL A 90 11.54 -6.11 -2.06
C VAL A 90 12.76 -5.22 -2.02
N THR A 91 13.73 -5.50 -2.90
CA THR A 91 15.01 -4.82 -2.96
C THR A 91 15.32 -4.33 -4.37
N ASP A 92 16.31 -3.45 -4.52
CA ASP A 92 16.93 -3.15 -5.81
C ASP A 92 18.21 -3.97 -6.03
N GLU A 93 18.88 -3.73 -7.15
CA GLU A 93 20.13 -4.38 -7.53
C GLU A 93 21.30 -4.11 -6.55
N GLN A 94 21.25 -3.01 -5.81
CA GLN A 94 22.23 -2.66 -4.81
C GLN A 94 21.92 -3.26 -3.43
N GLY A 95 20.82 -4.00 -3.31
CA GLY A 95 20.38 -4.59 -2.05
C GLY A 95 19.68 -3.60 -1.10
N LYS A 96 19.29 -2.42 -1.60
CA LYS A 96 18.51 -1.48 -0.79
C LYS A 96 17.11 -2.02 -0.61
N VAL A 97 16.66 -2.09 0.64
CA VAL A 97 15.33 -2.57 1.01
C VAL A 97 14.29 -1.46 0.85
N TYR A 98 13.21 -1.78 0.17
CA TYR A 98 12.06 -0.89 -0.02
C TYR A 98 10.83 -1.33 0.76
N LEU A 99 10.60 -2.65 0.83
CA LEU A 99 9.46 -3.23 1.50
C LEU A 99 9.85 -4.55 2.15
N GLU A 100 9.42 -4.75 3.38
CA GLU A 100 9.46 -6.03 4.09
C GLU A 100 8.03 -6.44 4.43
N VAL A 101 7.73 -7.73 4.28
CA VAL A 101 6.39 -8.26 4.57
C VAL A 101 6.51 -9.49 5.45
N GLU A 102 5.83 -9.43 6.58
CA GLU A 102 5.59 -10.56 7.45
C GLU A 102 4.22 -11.15 7.12
N ARG A 103 4.10 -12.48 7.15
CA ARG A 103 2.83 -13.15 6.91
C ARG A 103 2.70 -14.42 7.72
N SER A 104 1.46 -14.76 8.06
CA SER A 104 1.13 -15.99 8.80
C SER A 104 -0.32 -16.41 8.54
N GLY A 105 -0.66 -17.61 9.03
CA GLY A 105 -1.97 -18.21 8.84
C GLY A 105 -2.12 -18.90 7.48
N ASP A 106 -3.35 -19.21 7.12
CA ASP A 106 -3.67 -19.85 5.84
C ASP A 106 -3.35 -18.92 4.65
N LEU A 107 -3.07 -19.52 3.52
CA LEU A 107 -2.68 -18.82 2.28
C LEU A 107 -3.60 -19.23 1.13
N THR A 108 -4.07 -18.26 0.38
CA THR A 108 -4.76 -18.49 -0.90
C THR A 108 -3.97 -17.93 -2.08
N HIS A 109 -4.02 -18.64 -3.20
CA HIS A 109 -3.53 -18.20 -4.50
C HIS A 109 -4.69 -18.00 -5.50
N ASP A 110 -5.93 -17.98 -5.01
CA ASP A 110 -7.10 -17.70 -5.85
C ASP A 110 -7.03 -16.26 -6.40
N GLU A 111 -6.85 -16.14 -7.71
CA GLU A 111 -6.64 -14.86 -8.39
C GLU A 111 -7.85 -13.93 -8.25
N ASP A 112 -9.07 -14.47 -8.25
CA ASP A 112 -10.30 -13.67 -8.15
C ASP A 112 -10.45 -13.11 -6.74
N VAL A 113 -10.18 -13.92 -5.72
CA VAL A 113 -10.18 -13.50 -4.30
C VAL A 113 -9.13 -12.42 -4.07
N ILE A 114 -7.88 -12.65 -4.53
CA ILE A 114 -6.78 -11.70 -4.40
C ILE A 114 -7.11 -10.39 -5.11
N ALA A 115 -7.65 -10.45 -6.33
CA ALA A 115 -7.99 -9.25 -7.10
C ALA A 115 -9.14 -8.45 -6.45
N ALA A 116 -10.16 -9.13 -5.94
CA ALA A 116 -11.28 -8.49 -5.25
C ALA A 116 -10.81 -7.80 -3.96
N PHE A 117 -10.07 -8.51 -3.11
CA PHE A 117 -9.50 -7.97 -1.88
C PHE A 117 -8.58 -6.78 -2.14
N THR A 118 -7.63 -6.93 -3.08
CA THR A 118 -6.67 -5.88 -3.44
C THR A 118 -7.38 -4.60 -3.88
N ARG A 119 -8.34 -4.71 -4.81
CA ARG A 119 -9.07 -3.53 -5.31
C ARG A 119 -9.84 -2.82 -4.21
N ARG A 120 -10.49 -3.58 -3.33
CA ARG A 120 -11.28 -3.01 -2.24
C ARG A 120 -10.41 -2.29 -1.24
N TYR A 121 -9.32 -2.96 -0.81
CA TYR A 121 -8.38 -2.39 0.13
C TYR A 121 -7.72 -1.12 -0.41
N VAL A 122 -7.20 -1.16 -1.64
CA VAL A 122 -6.53 -0.04 -2.28
C VAL A 122 -7.46 1.15 -2.51
N ALA A 123 -8.69 0.90 -2.99
CA ALA A 123 -9.69 1.96 -3.18
C ALA A 123 -10.13 2.60 -1.85
N PHE A 124 -10.05 1.87 -0.76
CA PHE A 124 -10.27 2.40 0.58
C PHE A 124 -9.06 3.20 1.07
N SER A 125 -7.85 2.66 0.92
CA SER A 125 -6.59 3.29 1.29
C SER A 125 -6.44 4.69 0.69
N GLY A 126 -6.72 4.86 -0.59
CA GLY A 126 -6.64 6.16 -1.29
C GLY A 126 -7.59 7.23 -0.72
N LYS A 127 -8.63 6.85 0.00
CA LYS A 127 -9.56 7.77 0.66
C LYS A 127 -9.12 8.21 2.06
N ASN A 128 -8.13 7.54 2.64
CA ASN A 128 -7.72 7.78 4.02
C ASN A 128 -7.24 9.21 4.26
N PHE A 129 -6.49 9.78 3.31
CA PHE A 129 -5.98 11.13 3.46
C PHE A 129 -7.08 12.19 3.58
N PRO A 130 -8.01 12.35 2.62
CA PRO A 130 -9.02 13.40 2.70
C PRO A 130 -10.07 13.13 3.78
N HIS A 131 -10.44 11.88 4.03
CA HIS A 131 -11.56 11.54 4.89
C HIS A 131 -11.20 11.36 6.37
N TYR A 132 -9.99 10.90 6.66
CA TYR A 132 -9.58 10.58 8.04
C TYR A 132 -8.38 11.39 8.50
N LEU A 133 -7.26 11.39 7.76
CA LEU A 133 -6.04 12.06 8.22
C LEU A 133 -6.20 13.59 8.28
N LYS A 134 -6.82 14.19 7.29
CA LYS A 134 -7.03 15.65 7.29
C LYS A 134 -7.89 16.15 8.46
N PRO A 135 -9.04 15.54 8.80
CA PRO A 135 -9.78 15.88 10.01
C PRO A 135 -8.98 15.71 11.30
N LEU A 136 -8.21 14.61 11.44
CA LEU A 136 -7.34 14.40 12.60
C LEU A 136 -6.31 15.51 12.76
N MET A 137 -5.63 15.89 11.68
CA MET A 137 -4.68 17.00 11.67
C MET A 137 -5.35 18.31 12.09
N GLN A 138 -6.56 18.59 11.62
CA GLN A 138 -7.33 19.78 12.00
C GLN A 138 -7.66 19.81 13.50
N THR A 139 -8.08 18.68 14.05
CA THR A 139 -8.37 18.55 15.50
C THR A 139 -7.14 18.85 16.35
N HIS A 140 -5.94 18.50 15.88
CA HIS A 140 -4.68 18.78 16.55
C HIS A 140 -4.06 20.14 16.20
N GLY A 141 -4.75 20.98 15.40
CA GLY A 141 -4.27 22.31 15.02
C GLY A 141 -3.02 22.28 14.16
N VAL A 142 -2.78 21.20 13.40
CA VAL A 142 -1.61 21.03 12.55
C VAL A 142 -2.00 20.83 11.09
N MET A 143 -1.05 21.09 10.20
CA MET A 143 -1.17 20.81 8.76
C MET A 143 0.17 20.37 8.21
N PHE A 144 0.14 19.61 7.11
CA PHE A 144 1.37 19.34 6.38
C PHE A 144 1.94 20.63 5.76
N ASN A 145 3.26 20.65 5.59
CA ASN A 145 3.93 21.79 4.96
C ASN A 145 3.51 21.89 3.48
N PRO A 146 2.78 22.97 3.05
CA PRO A 146 2.32 23.08 1.67
C PRO A 146 3.45 23.16 0.64
N GLN A 147 4.65 23.61 1.04
CA GLN A 147 5.82 23.71 0.16
C GLN A 147 6.54 22.36 0.00
N ARG A 148 6.31 21.43 0.91
CA ARG A 148 6.92 20.07 0.91
C ARG A 148 5.94 19.06 1.49
N PRO A 149 4.77 18.89 0.86
CA PRO A 149 3.81 17.92 1.34
C PRO A 149 4.43 16.52 1.21
N LEU A 150 4.43 15.78 2.29
CA LEU A 150 4.87 14.40 2.32
C LEU A 150 3.97 13.65 3.28
N VAL A 151 3.14 12.78 2.74
CA VAL A 151 2.34 11.80 3.46
C VAL A 151 2.67 10.46 2.85
N ILE A 152 3.21 9.57 3.65
CA ILE A 152 3.65 8.23 3.23
C ILE A 152 3.20 7.21 4.26
N TYR A 153 3.03 5.98 3.83
CA TYR A 153 2.89 4.85 4.74
C TYR A 153 4.24 4.52 5.37
N ASP A 154 4.21 4.28 6.68
CA ASP A 154 5.28 3.63 7.42
C ASP A 154 5.05 2.12 7.42
N SER A 155 3.82 1.74 7.75
CA SER A 155 3.38 0.36 7.72
C SER A 155 1.89 0.26 7.37
N MET A 156 1.47 -0.92 6.95
CA MET A 156 0.09 -1.31 6.82
C MET A 156 -0.05 -2.80 7.08
N GLY A 157 -1.17 -3.23 7.61
CA GLY A 157 -1.39 -4.64 7.88
C GLY A 157 -2.86 -4.97 8.00
N PHE A 158 -3.16 -6.26 8.00
CA PHE A 158 -4.48 -6.79 8.22
C PHE A 158 -4.44 -8.18 8.84
N SER A 159 -5.54 -8.55 9.49
CA SER A 159 -5.83 -9.89 9.97
C SER A 159 -7.21 -10.30 9.52
N LEU A 160 -7.34 -11.44 8.86
CA LEU A 160 -8.57 -11.98 8.29
C LEU A 160 -8.91 -13.30 9.00
N ASP A 161 -10.14 -13.43 9.48
CA ASP A 161 -10.62 -14.69 10.05
C ASP A 161 -10.80 -15.78 8.97
N ARG A 162 -11.04 -15.35 7.73
CA ARG A 162 -11.26 -16.24 6.57
C ARG A 162 -10.76 -15.57 5.28
N LEU A 163 -10.40 -16.38 4.29
CA LEU A 163 -9.83 -15.92 3.02
C LEU A 163 -10.84 -15.87 1.84
N ASP A 164 -12.06 -16.36 2.05
CA ASP A 164 -13.09 -16.44 1.02
C ASP A 164 -14.06 -15.25 1.04
N VAL A 165 -13.58 -14.05 1.38
CA VAL A 165 -14.38 -12.84 1.43
C VAL A 165 -14.47 -12.21 0.05
N GLU A 166 -15.65 -12.26 -0.57
CA GLU A 166 -15.87 -11.77 -1.94
C GLU A 166 -15.96 -10.24 -2.04
N ASP A 167 -16.55 -9.56 -1.06
CA ASP A 167 -16.68 -8.09 -1.05
C ASP A 167 -16.58 -7.53 0.39
N PRO A 168 -15.35 -7.35 0.91
CA PRO A 168 -15.17 -6.87 2.27
C PRO A 168 -15.62 -5.41 2.42
N GLY A 169 -16.46 -5.14 3.43
CA GLY A 169 -16.68 -3.79 3.95
C GLY A 169 -15.50 -3.34 4.80
N LEU A 170 -15.20 -2.06 4.80
CA LEU A 170 -14.17 -1.45 5.64
C LEU A 170 -14.78 -0.25 6.36
N GLU A 171 -14.76 -0.27 7.70
CA GLU A 171 -15.25 0.81 8.55
C GLU A 171 -14.16 1.22 9.54
N LEU A 172 -13.99 2.53 9.74
CA LEU A 172 -13.03 3.05 10.73
C LEU A 172 -13.54 2.70 12.13
N GLU A 173 -12.73 1.98 12.90
CA GLU A 173 -13.04 1.61 14.29
C GLU A 173 -12.32 2.52 15.28
N ASP A 174 -11.05 2.82 15.02
CA ASP A 174 -10.26 3.71 15.88
C ASP A 174 -9.27 4.53 15.07
N SER A 175 -8.85 5.65 15.64
CA SER A 175 -7.83 6.51 15.06
C SER A 175 -7.06 7.29 16.11
N SER A 176 -5.76 7.37 15.97
CA SER A 176 -4.91 8.21 16.80
C SER A 176 -3.98 9.06 15.94
N PHE A 177 -3.57 10.19 16.51
CA PHE A 177 -2.64 11.11 15.88
C PHE A 177 -1.70 11.70 16.91
N GLU A 178 -0.40 11.58 16.65
CA GLU A 178 0.64 12.13 17.52
C GLU A 178 1.51 13.11 16.74
N VAL A 179 1.86 14.24 17.37
CA VAL A 179 2.76 15.24 16.79
C VAL A 179 4.13 15.13 17.43
N LEU A 180 5.12 14.69 16.64
CA LEU A 180 6.50 14.48 17.06
C LEU A 180 7.42 15.56 16.46
N GLY A 181 7.44 16.74 17.05
CA GLY A 181 8.21 17.88 16.56
C GLY A 181 7.72 18.38 15.20
N LYS A 182 8.44 18.05 14.11
CA LYS A 182 8.06 18.43 12.72
C LYS A 182 7.38 17.30 11.96
N ARG A 183 7.12 16.18 12.58
CA ARG A 183 6.45 15.01 12.01
C ARG A 183 5.13 14.79 12.71
N GLY A 184 4.17 14.19 12.03
CA GLY A 184 2.96 13.66 12.62
C GLY A 184 2.86 12.18 12.24
N GLU A 185 2.41 11.38 13.18
CA GLU A 185 2.13 9.96 12.99
C GLU A 185 0.64 9.74 13.23
N ALA A 186 -0.02 9.05 12.29
CA ALA A 186 -1.41 8.66 12.40
C ALA A 186 -1.52 7.14 12.35
N LEU A 187 -2.28 6.59 13.26
CA LEU A 187 -2.74 5.20 13.22
C LEU A 187 -4.23 5.20 12.92
N LEU A 188 -4.65 4.42 11.94
CA LEU A 188 -6.05 4.23 11.58
C LEU A 188 -6.34 2.73 11.63
N GLU A 189 -7.30 2.32 12.45
CA GLU A 189 -7.73 0.94 12.60
C GLU A 189 -9.11 0.77 11.98
N PHE A 190 -9.26 -0.30 11.20
CA PHE A 190 -10.48 -0.57 10.43
C PHE A 190 -10.99 -1.98 10.66
N GLY A 191 -12.27 -2.09 10.94
CA GLY A 191 -12.98 -3.35 10.91
C GLY A 191 -13.20 -3.82 9.47
N LEU A 192 -12.89 -5.09 9.21
CA LEU A 192 -13.21 -5.80 7.97
C LEU A 192 -14.46 -6.63 8.18
N THR A 193 -15.51 -6.31 7.45
CA THR A 193 -16.77 -7.06 7.50
C THR A 193 -17.05 -7.75 6.17
N ALA A 194 -17.52 -9.00 6.22
CA ALA A 194 -18.09 -9.64 5.03
C ALA A 194 -19.46 -9.03 4.74
N CYS A 195 -19.70 -8.55 3.52
CA CYS A 195 -20.99 -8.05 3.12
C CYS A 195 -22.04 -9.18 3.25
N GLY A 196 -22.99 -9.04 4.17
CA GLY A 196 -24.13 -9.96 4.33
C GLY A 196 -24.28 -10.62 5.71
N GLN A 197 -23.55 -10.21 6.73
CA GLN A 197 -23.81 -10.60 8.12
C GLN A 197 -24.00 -9.39 9.01
#